data_ffd49dfc4665a25e2014fc9834c44e87
#
_entry.id   ffd49dfc4665a25e2014fc9834c44e87
#
_cell.length_a   1.000
_cell.length_b   1.000
_cell.length_c   1.000
_cell.angle_alpha   90.00
_cell.angle_beta   90.00
_cell.angle_gamma   90.00
#
_symmetry.space_group_name_H-M   'P 1'
#
loop_
_entity.id
_entity.type
_entity.pdbx_description
1 polymer ?
#
loop_
_entity_poly.entity_id
_entity_poly.type
_entity_poly.pdbx_seq_one_letter_code
_entity_poly.pdbx_strand_id
1 'polypeptide(L)'
;MSEPPAIKPADAALRAPGLLRAVWVRIKEHRMVQWTLAYLAVAYTLLHGAELLGNSLSWPHTALRLFTLLLILGVPVVITLAWYHGARGHGRLSATEIMVIAILLAVGGVLIWRDTATHRAAEAERAAAAEESPGTAAPAASIAVLPFADLSQAGDQAYFSDGVAEEILNDLSHVSGLKVASRTSSFQFRNTDIGIPEIARKLGVRHILEGSVRKAGDTVRISAQLIDAASDQHLWAQTFDRPLTTANLFGIQDEIATDIVQQLTSAIGTAGAAVGRPALPEADTASLDVYDLYLKGHALFLARTKPNLSEAARLLRAAVDQDPKFARAWESLAAVLVISRFWGLTEEQDYVRAAIQAADQALRLDPGLSLPYAVRGIAQANLIALGQEGSWQEALAQLSEALTRDPRNASAYLWRSGTYFNLGYLDRARQDAERCLDADAAYELCRRTLALVELCAGRTDAALRLYEAGMARGYVNADVYFAPVAAARGDRLGLLGILSQQYRAKPQLLQSLYRSLTDPAFGPQERKEALPLIDRQHDDPEAAMGGYWLLKDYDQIAGVVNDSVAVIWSRSDPEWLKSAARKSLIERWRMPAYWRAQGFPPQCKPLGRADFTCP
;
A
#
# COMPACT_ATOMS: atom_id res chain seq x y z
N MET A 1 -2.60 -89.18 -5.05
CA MET A 1 -1.69 -88.03 -5.08
C MET A 1 -2.44 -86.99 -5.88
N SER A 2 -3.21 -86.22 -5.15
CA SER A 2 -4.24 -85.31 -5.69
C SER A 2 -3.83 -83.88 -5.46
N GLU A 3 -3.78 -83.09 -6.53
CA GLU A 3 -3.61 -81.62 -6.49
C GLU A 3 -4.83 -80.95 -5.82
N PRO A 4 -4.63 -79.86 -5.02
CA PRO A 4 -5.73 -79.07 -4.53
C PRO A 4 -6.15 -77.98 -5.55
N PRO A 5 -7.44 -77.60 -5.54
CA PRO A 5 -7.98 -76.67 -6.56
C PRO A 5 -7.62 -75.23 -6.32
N ALA A 6 -7.38 -74.50 -7.41
CA ALA A 6 -7.09 -73.05 -7.49
C ALA A 6 -8.28 -72.23 -7.02
N ILE A 7 -7.97 -71.26 -6.10
CA ILE A 7 -8.90 -70.20 -5.65
C ILE A 7 -8.85 -69.07 -6.66
N LYS A 8 -10.01 -68.78 -7.29
CA LYS A 8 -10.19 -67.54 -8.11
C LYS A 8 -10.27 -66.30 -7.22
N PRO A 9 -9.61 -65.21 -7.56
CA PRO A 9 -9.82 -63.96 -6.85
C PRO A 9 -11.16 -63.31 -7.25
N ALA A 10 -11.95 -62.96 -6.24
CA ALA A 10 -13.20 -62.24 -6.38
C ALA A 10 -12.98 -60.80 -6.80
N ASP A 11 -13.48 -60.46 -7.98
CA ASP A 11 -13.62 -59.08 -8.45
C ASP A 11 -14.60 -58.29 -7.56
N ALA A 12 -14.09 -57.52 -6.63
CA ALA A 12 -14.84 -56.48 -5.93
C ALA A 12 -14.79 -55.19 -6.77
N ALA A 13 -15.55 -55.14 -7.86
CA ALA A 13 -15.78 -53.91 -8.63
C ALA A 13 -16.65 -52.96 -7.81
N LEU A 14 -16.05 -51.89 -7.30
CA LEU A 14 -16.71 -50.70 -6.81
C LEU A 14 -17.63 -50.12 -7.91
N ARG A 15 -18.96 -50.38 -7.80
CA ARG A 15 -20.00 -49.79 -8.64
C ARG A 15 -20.15 -48.33 -8.24
N ALA A 16 -19.52 -47.41 -8.99
CA ALA A 16 -19.92 -46.00 -9.00
C ALA A 16 -21.40 -45.89 -9.46
N PRO A 17 -22.20 -44.99 -8.87
CA PRO A 17 -23.61 -44.89 -9.15
C PRO A 17 -23.85 -44.63 -10.64
N GLY A 18 -24.72 -45.42 -11.27
CA GLY A 18 -24.95 -45.44 -12.72
C GLY A 18 -25.41 -44.13 -13.36
N LEU A 19 -25.84 -43.14 -12.57
CA LEU A 19 -26.21 -41.79 -12.99
C LEU A 19 -24.99 -40.97 -13.52
N LEU A 20 -23.88 -40.99 -12.84
CA LEU A 20 -22.68 -40.26 -13.26
C LEU A 20 -22.07 -40.83 -14.56
N ARG A 21 -22.10 -42.14 -14.70
CA ARG A 21 -21.61 -42.81 -15.91
C ARG A 21 -22.54 -42.56 -17.11
N ALA A 22 -23.85 -42.57 -16.91
CA ALA A 22 -24.84 -42.24 -17.94
C ALA A 22 -24.75 -40.78 -18.38
N VAL A 23 -24.52 -39.86 -17.44
CA VAL A 23 -24.29 -38.42 -17.73
C VAL A 23 -22.98 -38.25 -18.51
N TRP A 24 -21.91 -38.94 -18.12
CA TRP A 24 -20.59 -38.82 -18.78
C TRP A 24 -20.59 -39.36 -20.22
N VAL A 25 -21.28 -40.48 -20.47
CA VAL A 25 -21.46 -41.04 -21.82
C VAL A 25 -22.30 -40.09 -22.69
N ARG A 26 -23.38 -39.52 -22.14
CA ARG A 26 -24.21 -38.54 -22.85
C ARG A 26 -23.47 -37.24 -23.20
N ILE A 27 -22.60 -36.74 -22.30
CA ILE A 27 -21.75 -35.57 -22.54
C ILE A 27 -20.78 -35.83 -23.70
N LYS A 28 -20.23 -37.04 -23.80
CA LYS A 28 -19.29 -37.42 -24.86
C LYS A 28 -19.97 -37.61 -26.23
N GLU A 29 -21.19 -38.14 -26.26
CA GLU A 29 -21.98 -38.34 -27.48
C GLU A 29 -22.49 -37.01 -28.08
N HIS A 30 -22.75 -35.99 -27.27
CA HIS A 30 -23.30 -34.70 -27.73
C HIS A 30 -22.26 -33.67 -28.20
N ARG A 31 -20.99 -34.03 -28.38
CA ARG A 31 -19.91 -33.08 -28.77
C ARG A 31 -19.83 -31.78 -27.93
N MET A 32 -20.51 -31.77 -26.79
CA MET A 32 -20.68 -30.58 -25.94
C MET A 32 -19.32 -30.06 -25.47
N VAL A 33 -18.40 -30.96 -25.10
CA VAL A 33 -17.04 -30.60 -24.68
C VAL A 33 -16.27 -29.91 -25.82
N GLN A 34 -16.42 -30.42 -27.06
CA GLN A 34 -15.75 -29.88 -28.22
C GLN A 34 -16.23 -28.43 -28.55
N TRP A 35 -17.54 -28.20 -28.51
CA TRP A 35 -18.11 -26.87 -28.76
C TRP A 35 -17.78 -25.90 -27.67
N THR A 36 -17.81 -26.33 -26.39
CA THR A 36 -17.43 -25.47 -25.26
C THR A 36 -15.95 -25.09 -25.30
N LEU A 37 -15.05 -26.07 -25.58
CA LEU A 37 -13.62 -25.79 -25.73
C LEU A 37 -13.32 -24.90 -26.93
N ALA A 38 -13.99 -25.11 -28.07
CA ALA A 38 -13.86 -24.23 -29.23
C ALA A 38 -14.29 -22.80 -28.92
N TYR A 39 -15.43 -22.62 -28.23
CA TYR A 39 -15.89 -21.32 -27.78
C TYR A 39 -14.90 -20.65 -26.83
N LEU A 40 -14.39 -21.38 -25.83
CA LEU A 40 -13.43 -20.84 -24.87
C LEU A 40 -12.13 -20.40 -25.54
N ALA A 41 -11.64 -21.18 -26.53
CA ALA A 41 -10.45 -20.81 -27.32
C ALA A 41 -10.68 -19.52 -28.12
N VAL A 42 -11.84 -19.39 -28.78
CA VAL A 42 -12.22 -18.18 -29.52
C VAL A 42 -12.41 -17.00 -28.57
N ALA A 43 -13.12 -17.18 -27.45
CA ALA A 43 -13.34 -16.15 -26.45
C ALA A 43 -12.04 -15.64 -25.84
N TYR A 44 -11.10 -16.55 -25.55
CA TYR A 44 -9.76 -16.19 -25.07
C TYR A 44 -8.99 -15.36 -26.10
N THR A 45 -9.00 -15.79 -27.37
CA THR A 45 -8.33 -15.06 -28.45
C THR A 45 -8.92 -13.67 -28.66
N LEU A 46 -10.25 -13.54 -28.60
CA LEU A 46 -10.97 -12.28 -28.73
C LEU A 46 -10.69 -11.35 -27.53
N LEU A 47 -10.63 -11.90 -26.31
CA LEU A 47 -10.32 -11.13 -25.11
C LEU A 47 -8.89 -10.58 -25.17
N HIS A 48 -7.93 -11.43 -25.53
CA HIS A 48 -6.54 -11.02 -25.65
C HIS A 48 -6.30 -10.02 -26.80
N GLY A 49 -7.00 -10.22 -27.93
CA GLY A 49 -7.02 -9.25 -29.02
C GLY A 49 -7.65 -7.89 -28.62
N ALA A 50 -8.73 -7.93 -27.83
CA ALA A 50 -9.38 -6.73 -27.33
C ALA A 50 -8.52 -5.98 -26.30
N GLU A 51 -7.74 -6.68 -25.46
CA GLU A 51 -6.75 -6.08 -24.55
C GLU A 51 -5.64 -5.37 -25.34
N LEU A 52 -5.07 -6.01 -26.34
CA LEU A 52 -4.02 -5.44 -27.17
C LEU A 52 -4.52 -4.23 -27.98
N LEU A 53 -5.69 -4.32 -28.59
CA LEU A 53 -6.31 -3.24 -29.35
C LEU A 53 -6.83 -2.14 -28.42
N GLY A 54 -7.39 -2.49 -27.26
CA GLY A 54 -7.88 -1.56 -26.26
C GLY A 54 -6.78 -0.65 -25.73
N ASN A 55 -5.61 -1.22 -25.45
CA ASN A 55 -4.43 -0.47 -25.02
C ASN A 55 -3.87 0.44 -26.11
N SER A 56 -3.91 0.01 -27.38
CA SER A 56 -3.41 0.81 -28.52
C SER A 56 -4.40 1.87 -29.02
N LEU A 57 -5.72 1.68 -28.81
CA LEU A 57 -6.79 2.57 -29.26
C LEU A 57 -7.46 3.34 -28.11
N SER A 58 -6.90 3.27 -26.88
CA SER A 58 -7.40 3.96 -25.68
C SER A 58 -8.89 3.68 -25.40
N TRP A 59 -9.32 2.43 -25.50
CA TRP A 59 -10.71 2.07 -25.22
C TRP A 59 -11.05 2.29 -23.75
N PRO A 60 -12.25 2.83 -23.42
CA PRO A 60 -12.69 2.96 -22.05
C PRO A 60 -12.69 1.60 -21.34
N HIS A 61 -12.18 1.54 -20.13
CA HIS A 61 -12.15 0.31 -19.30
C HIS A 61 -13.54 -0.33 -19.13
N THR A 62 -14.60 0.48 -19.18
CA THR A 62 -16.00 0.03 -19.19
C THR A 62 -16.34 -0.79 -20.43
N ALA A 63 -15.81 -0.46 -21.60
CA ALA A 63 -16.06 -1.21 -22.84
C ALA A 63 -15.41 -2.61 -22.76
N LEU A 64 -14.19 -2.71 -22.26
CA LEU A 64 -13.47 -3.99 -22.09
C LEU A 64 -14.18 -4.89 -21.05
N ARG A 65 -14.67 -4.30 -19.94
CA ARG A 65 -15.48 -4.98 -18.94
C ARG A 65 -16.78 -5.56 -19.51
N LEU A 66 -17.53 -4.75 -20.23
CA LEU A 66 -18.77 -5.19 -20.88
C LEU A 66 -18.51 -6.31 -21.89
N PHE A 67 -17.44 -6.20 -22.67
CA PHE A 67 -17.03 -7.22 -23.61
C PHE A 67 -16.68 -8.56 -22.91
N THR A 68 -15.94 -8.50 -21.80
CA THR A 68 -15.61 -9.66 -20.98
C THR A 68 -16.86 -10.33 -20.39
N LEU A 69 -17.79 -9.54 -19.84
CA LEU A 69 -19.07 -10.07 -19.31
C LEU A 69 -19.92 -10.72 -20.40
N LEU A 70 -19.91 -10.18 -21.60
CA LEU A 70 -20.63 -10.75 -22.76
C LEU A 70 -20.05 -12.09 -23.21
N LEU A 71 -18.73 -12.23 -23.18
CA LEU A 71 -18.05 -13.52 -23.45
C LEU A 71 -18.34 -14.54 -22.37
N ILE A 72 -18.35 -14.15 -21.10
CA ILE A 72 -18.70 -15.07 -19.99
C ILE A 72 -20.15 -15.54 -20.12
N LEU A 73 -21.08 -14.65 -20.45
CA LEU A 73 -22.49 -14.96 -20.66
C LEU A 73 -22.72 -15.89 -21.88
N GLY A 74 -21.84 -15.84 -22.87
CA GLY A 74 -21.86 -16.74 -24.03
C GLY A 74 -21.60 -18.21 -23.68
N VAL A 75 -20.86 -18.52 -22.60
CA VAL A 75 -20.55 -19.89 -22.22
C VAL A 75 -21.81 -20.74 -21.95
N PRO A 76 -22.75 -20.36 -21.06
CA PRO A 76 -23.97 -21.12 -20.85
C PRO A 76 -24.86 -21.22 -22.08
N VAL A 77 -24.87 -20.18 -22.94
CA VAL A 77 -25.61 -20.20 -24.21
C VAL A 77 -25.04 -21.28 -25.15
N VAL A 78 -23.72 -21.34 -25.30
CA VAL A 78 -23.06 -22.38 -26.13
C VAL A 78 -23.24 -23.76 -25.58
N ILE A 79 -23.19 -23.95 -24.27
CA ILE A 79 -23.45 -25.21 -23.61
C ILE A 79 -24.89 -25.67 -23.90
N THR A 80 -25.86 -24.77 -23.79
CA THR A 80 -27.28 -25.07 -24.09
C THR A 80 -27.47 -25.45 -25.55
N LEU A 81 -26.90 -24.68 -26.48
CA LEU A 81 -26.98 -24.99 -27.93
C LEU A 81 -26.30 -26.33 -28.26
N ALA A 82 -25.11 -26.59 -27.67
CA ALA A 82 -24.40 -27.85 -27.88
C ALA A 82 -25.15 -29.06 -27.31
N TRP A 83 -25.89 -28.88 -26.21
CA TRP A 83 -26.74 -29.94 -25.62
C TRP A 83 -27.90 -30.31 -26.53
N TYR A 84 -28.59 -29.34 -27.11
CA TYR A 84 -29.77 -29.59 -27.94
C TYR A 84 -29.44 -29.94 -29.40
N HIS A 85 -28.33 -29.42 -29.97
CA HIS A 85 -27.98 -29.66 -31.40
C HIS A 85 -26.84 -30.66 -31.61
N GLY A 86 -26.16 -31.12 -30.54
CA GLY A 86 -24.96 -31.95 -30.65
C GLY A 86 -25.18 -33.37 -31.23
N ALA A 87 -26.41 -33.88 -31.24
CA ALA A 87 -26.72 -35.24 -31.66
C ALA A 87 -27.52 -35.35 -32.99
N ARG A 88 -28.15 -34.30 -33.49
CA ARG A 88 -28.96 -34.31 -34.72
C ARG A 88 -28.72 -33.05 -35.54
N GLY A 89 -27.90 -33.17 -36.58
CA GLY A 89 -27.72 -32.07 -37.54
C GLY A 89 -29.01 -31.69 -38.20
N HIS A 90 -29.28 -30.37 -38.37
CA HIS A 90 -30.38 -29.75 -39.07
C HIS A 90 -31.75 -29.77 -38.36
N GLY A 91 -31.92 -28.87 -37.42
CA GLY A 91 -33.21 -28.52 -36.86
C GLY A 91 -33.33 -27.01 -36.67
N ARG A 92 -34.49 -26.42 -36.96
CA ARG A 92 -34.85 -25.05 -36.52
C ARG A 92 -34.83 -25.07 -34.98
N LEU A 93 -34.36 -23.95 -34.38
CA LEU A 93 -34.41 -23.75 -32.95
C LEU A 93 -35.80 -24.04 -32.40
N SER A 94 -35.90 -24.91 -31.40
CA SER A 94 -37.19 -25.20 -30.77
C SER A 94 -37.65 -24.05 -29.90
N ALA A 95 -38.95 -23.89 -29.67
CA ALA A 95 -39.49 -22.89 -28.79
C ALA A 95 -38.88 -22.95 -27.37
N THR A 96 -38.54 -24.14 -26.89
CA THR A 96 -37.92 -24.36 -25.58
C THR A 96 -36.48 -23.85 -25.55
N GLU A 97 -35.72 -24.00 -26.63
CA GLU A 97 -34.34 -23.51 -26.72
C GLU A 97 -34.30 -21.98 -26.76
N ILE A 98 -35.20 -21.39 -27.58
CA ILE A 98 -35.35 -19.92 -27.64
C ILE A 98 -35.72 -19.37 -26.25
N MET A 99 -36.62 -20.06 -25.54
CA MET A 99 -37.03 -19.66 -24.18
C MET A 99 -35.87 -19.70 -23.17
N VAL A 100 -35.06 -20.79 -23.18
CA VAL A 100 -33.90 -20.92 -22.29
C VAL A 100 -32.84 -19.84 -22.58
N ILE A 101 -32.53 -19.62 -23.86
CA ILE A 101 -31.59 -18.57 -24.27
C ILE A 101 -32.10 -17.20 -23.86
N ALA A 102 -33.39 -16.92 -24.07
CA ALA A 102 -34.02 -15.66 -23.68
C ALA A 102 -33.95 -15.42 -22.16
N ILE A 103 -34.18 -16.47 -21.37
CA ILE A 103 -34.04 -16.41 -19.90
C ILE A 103 -32.58 -16.13 -19.49
N LEU A 104 -31.60 -16.83 -20.10
CA LEU A 104 -30.18 -16.59 -19.82
C LEU A 104 -29.74 -15.17 -20.17
N LEU A 105 -30.19 -14.65 -21.32
CA LEU A 105 -29.92 -13.27 -21.74
C LEU A 105 -30.62 -12.25 -20.83
N ALA A 106 -31.85 -12.53 -20.39
CA ALA A 106 -32.59 -11.67 -19.47
C ALA A 106 -31.90 -11.61 -18.08
N VAL A 107 -31.51 -12.78 -17.55
CA VAL A 107 -30.76 -12.86 -16.27
C VAL A 107 -29.41 -12.13 -16.39
N GLY A 108 -28.67 -12.38 -17.47
CA GLY A 108 -27.41 -11.68 -17.74
C GLY A 108 -27.59 -10.17 -17.88
N GLY A 109 -28.64 -9.73 -18.60
CA GLY A 109 -29.01 -8.32 -18.73
C GLY A 109 -29.35 -7.66 -17.38
N VAL A 110 -30.10 -8.37 -16.51
CA VAL A 110 -30.42 -7.88 -15.17
C VAL A 110 -29.16 -7.79 -14.30
N LEU A 111 -28.24 -8.75 -14.38
CA LEU A 111 -26.99 -8.71 -13.63
C LEU A 111 -26.10 -7.55 -14.08
N ILE A 112 -25.96 -7.33 -15.39
CA ILE A 112 -25.22 -6.20 -15.95
C ILE A 112 -25.88 -4.87 -15.58
N TRP A 113 -27.22 -4.78 -15.68
CA TRP A 113 -27.96 -3.59 -15.29
C TRP A 113 -27.81 -3.28 -13.79
N ARG A 114 -27.87 -4.30 -12.94
CA ARG A 114 -27.68 -4.15 -11.50
C ARG A 114 -26.26 -3.69 -11.18
N ASP A 115 -25.23 -4.26 -11.80
CA ASP A 115 -23.84 -3.86 -11.62
C ASP A 115 -23.63 -2.40 -12.07
N THR A 116 -24.13 -2.02 -13.25
CA THR A 116 -24.04 -0.64 -13.75
C THR A 116 -24.88 0.33 -12.94
N ALA A 117 -26.03 -0.08 -12.39
CA ALA A 117 -26.87 0.74 -11.55
C ALA A 117 -26.24 0.99 -10.17
N THR A 118 -25.62 -0.04 -9.57
CA THR A 118 -24.89 0.11 -8.31
C THR A 118 -23.66 1.00 -8.44
N HIS A 119 -22.93 0.91 -9.56
CA HIS A 119 -21.81 1.81 -9.85
C HIS A 119 -22.26 3.25 -10.05
N ARG A 120 -23.35 3.47 -10.82
CA ARG A 120 -23.93 4.81 -11.01
C ARG A 120 -24.49 5.40 -9.72
N ALA A 121 -25.13 4.58 -8.89
CA ALA A 121 -25.63 5.02 -7.58
C ALA A 121 -24.46 5.39 -6.64
N ALA A 122 -23.40 4.60 -6.63
CA ALA A 122 -22.20 4.90 -5.85
C ALA A 122 -21.43 6.13 -6.38
N GLU A 123 -21.44 6.35 -7.70
CA GLU A 123 -20.88 7.57 -8.31
C GLU A 123 -21.75 8.79 -8.01
N ALA A 124 -23.08 8.65 -8.08
CA ALA A 124 -24.03 9.72 -7.76
C ALA A 124 -23.98 10.06 -6.25
N GLU A 125 -23.87 9.06 -5.38
CA GLU A 125 -23.71 9.25 -3.94
C GLU A 125 -22.36 9.90 -3.60
N ARG A 126 -21.28 9.54 -4.31
CA ARG A 126 -19.97 10.21 -4.21
C ARG A 126 -20.00 11.64 -4.76
N ALA A 127 -20.71 11.87 -5.84
CA ALA A 127 -20.91 13.20 -6.41
C ALA A 127 -21.77 14.07 -5.47
N ALA A 128 -22.86 13.54 -4.91
CA ALA A 128 -23.69 14.21 -3.93
C ALA A 128 -22.96 14.48 -2.61
N ALA A 129 -22.15 13.51 -2.10
CA ALA A 129 -21.31 13.71 -0.93
C ALA A 129 -20.17 14.72 -1.18
N ALA A 130 -19.74 14.88 -2.43
CA ALA A 130 -18.79 15.92 -2.86
C ALA A 130 -19.45 17.29 -2.99
N GLU A 131 -20.77 17.35 -3.27
CA GLU A 131 -21.57 18.58 -3.31
C GLU A 131 -22.07 18.99 -1.92
N GLU A 132 -22.31 18.05 -0.99
CA GLU A 132 -22.71 18.33 0.40
C GLU A 132 -21.57 18.68 1.35
N SER A 133 -20.32 18.39 1.00
CA SER A 133 -19.19 19.09 1.63
C SER A 133 -19.12 20.48 1.02
N PRO A 134 -19.36 21.57 1.76
CA PRO A 134 -19.01 22.90 1.29
C PRO A 134 -17.51 22.87 1.09
N GLY A 135 -17.09 22.68 -0.15
CA GLY A 135 -15.68 22.73 -0.52
C GLY A 135 -15.16 24.09 -0.08
N THR A 136 -14.43 24.11 1.02
CA THR A 136 -13.55 25.24 1.27
C THR A 136 -12.70 25.35 0.02
N ALA A 137 -12.90 26.41 -0.74
CA ALA A 137 -12.12 26.69 -1.93
C ALA A 137 -10.65 26.42 -1.59
N ALA A 138 -9.95 25.70 -2.45
CA ALA A 138 -8.54 25.41 -2.20
C ALA A 138 -7.80 26.70 -1.82
N PRO A 139 -6.93 26.70 -0.80
CA PRO A 139 -6.25 27.90 -0.37
C PRO A 139 -5.59 28.60 -1.56
N ALA A 140 -5.74 29.90 -1.68
CA ALA A 140 -5.15 30.66 -2.79
C ALA A 140 -3.64 30.45 -2.91
N ALA A 141 -2.94 30.37 -1.76
CA ALA A 141 -1.53 29.99 -1.68
C ALA A 141 -1.38 28.46 -1.55
N SER A 142 -1.72 27.72 -2.60
CA SER A 142 -1.54 26.26 -2.61
C SER A 142 -1.13 25.76 -3.99
N ILE A 143 -0.22 24.79 -4.03
CA ILE A 143 0.38 24.25 -5.23
C ILE A 143 0.62 22.73 -5.13
N ALA A 144 0.55 22.04 -6.25
CA ALA A 144 1.10 20.70 -6.41
C ALA A 144 2.12 20.70 -7.56
N VAL A 145 3.23 20.01 -7.34
CA VAL A 145 4.22 19.72 -8.37
C VAL A 145 3.96 18.32 -8.89
N LEU A 146 3.60 18.20 -10.17
CA LEU A 146 3.40 16.90 -10.82
C LEU A 146 4.76 16.30 -11.23
N PRO A 147 4.83 14.96 -11.41
CA PRO A 147 6.03 14.33 -11.95
C PRO A 147 6.33 14.89 -13.34
N PHE A 148 7.58 15.32 -13.57
CA PHE A 148 7.97 15.86 -14.86
C PHE A 148 8.08 14.74 -15.89
N ALA A 149 7.65 15.01 -17.13
CA ALA A 149 7.74 14.06 -18.22
C ALA A 149 9.19 13.85 -18.65
N ASP A 150 9.60 12.59 -18.81
CA ASP A 150 10.88 12.26 -19.43
C ASP A 150 10.77 12.33 -20.95
N LEU A 151 11.44 13.31 -21.57
CA LEU A 151 11.52 13.51 -23.01
C LEU A 151 12.89 13.13 -23.56
N SER A 152 13.68 12.36 -22.83
CA SER A 152 14.95 11.81 -23.28
C SER A 152 14.74 10.76 -24.38
N GLN A 153 15.72 10.61 -25.27
CA GLN A 153 15.57 9.76 -26.46
C GLN A 153 15.30 8.28 -26.12
N ALA A 154 15.89 7.77 -25.03
CA ALA A 154 15.69 6.39 -24.60
C ALA A 154 14.46 6.20 -23.71
N GLY A 155 13.89 7.26 -23.13
CA GLY A 155 12.77 7.21 -22.20
C GLY A 155 13.10 6.48 -20.88
N ASP A 156 14.37 6.41 -20.50
CA ASP A 156 14.86 5.67 -19.33
C ASP A 156 15.33 6.58 -18.18
N GLN A 157 15.06 7.89 -18.29
CA GLN A 157 15.49 8.91 -17.33
C GLN A 157 14.34 9.41 -16.41
N ALA A 158 13.27 8.61 -16.28
CA ALA A 158 12.12 9.00 -15.45
C ALA A 158 12.52 9.30 -14.00
N TYR A 159 13.47 8.55 -13.42
CA TYR A 159 14.01 8.80 -12.08
C TYR A 159 14.68 10.19 -11.96
N PHE A 160 15.33 10.64 -13.02
CA PHE A 160 15.98 11.94 -13.07
C PHE A 160 14.94 13.08 -13.15
N SER A 161 13.95 12.94 -14.04
CA SER A 161 12.84 13.89 -14.18
C SER A 161 12.04 14.00 -12.89
N ASP A 162 11.84 12.89 -12.19
CA ASP A 162 11.21 12.83 -10.88
C ASP A 162 12.01 13.55 -9.82
N GLY A 163 13.32 13.31 -9.80
CA GLY A 163 14.20 13.96 -8.85
C GLY A 163 14.19 15.47 -9.01
N VAL A 164 14.20 15.99 -10.25
CA VAL A 164 14.09 17.43 -10.51
C VAL A 164 12.76 18.00 -9.97
N ALA A 165 11.64 17.32 -10.25
CA ALA A 165 10.32 17.75 -9.75
C ALA A 165 10.23 17.68 -8.22
N GLU A 166 10.84 16.67 -7.61
CA GLU A 166 10.89 16.48 -6.16
C GLU A 166 11.72 17.55 -5.46
N GLU A 167 12.87 17.93 -6.01
CA GLU A 167 13.69 19.02 -5.45
C GLU A 167 12.92 20.34 -5.49
N ILE A 168 12.27 20.69 -6.61
CA ILE A 168 11.43 21.88 -6.71
C ILE A 168 10.28 21.81 -5.69
N LEU A 169 9.67 20.65 -5.49
CA LEU A 169 8.63 20.44 -4.48
C LEU A 169 9.19 20.70 -3.07
N ASN A 170 10.38 20.19 -2.78
CA ASN A 170 11.05 20.38 -1.49
C ASN A 170 11.34 21.87 -1.24
N ASP A 171 11.90 22.58 -2.22
CA ASP A 171 12.18 24.01 -2.13
C ASP A 171 10.91 24.82 -1.85
N LEU A 172 9.86 24.56 -2.63
CA LEU A 172 8.55 25.19 -2.43
C LEU A 172 7.95 24.84 -1.05
N SER A 173 8.27 23.66 -0.53
CA SER A 173 7.75 23.22 0.75
C SER A 173 8.30 23.99 1.95
N HIS A 174 9.47 24.58 1.82
CA HIS A 174 10.07 25.43 2.85
C HIS A 174 9.57 26.89 2.81
N VAL A 175 8.72 27.23 1.83
CA VAL A 175 8.16 28.56 1.69
C VAL A 175 7.03 28.77 2.70
N SER A 176 7.23 29.73 3.62
CA SER A 176 6.21 30.04 4.63
C SER A 176 4.91 30.56 3.99
N GLY A 177 3.78 30.04 4.45
CA GLY A 177 2.46 30.42 3.96
C GLY A 177 2.01 29.71 2.66
N LEU A 178 2.87 28.92 2.03
CA LEU A 178 2.51 28.11 0.86
C LEU A 178 2.13 26.68 1.28
N LYS A 179 0.91 26.24 0.93
CA LYS A 179 0.50 24.85 1.07
C LYS A 179 0.96 24.08 -0.17
N VAL A 180 1.89 23.16 -0.01
CA VAL A 180 2.37 22.30 -1.08
C VAL A 180 1.79 20.89 -0.91
N ALA A 181 1.22 20.30 -1.95
CA ALA A 181 0.77 18.91 -1.93
C ALA A 181 1.98 17.97 -1.80
N SER A 182 1.78 16.85 -1.09
CA SER A 182 2.86 15.87 -0.92
C SER A 182 3.29 15.25 -2.25
N ARG A 183 4.55 14.79 -2.30
CA ARG A 183 5.09 14.04 -3.45
C ARG A 183 4.21 12.82 -3.78
N THR A 184 3.90 12.00 -2.78
CA THR A 184 3.14 10.76 -2.99
C THR A 184 1.77 11.05 -3.57
N SER A 185 1.09 12.10 -3.09
CA SER A 185 -0.21 12.52 -3.62
C SER A 185 -0.13 13.08 -5.03
N SER A 186 0.91 13.87 -5.34
CA SER A 186 1.09 14.49 -6.65
C SER A 186 1.52 13.46 -7.71
N PHE A 187 2.43 12.55 -7.36
CA PHE A 187 3.04 11.63 -8.31
C PHE A 187 2.15 10.44 -8.69
N GLN A 188 1.03 10.21 -7.98
CA GLN A 188 0.01 9.25 -8.42
C GLN A 188 -0.68 9.63 -9.74
N PHE A 189 -0.58 10.91 -10.15
CA PHE A 189 -1.15 11.41 -11.40
C PHE A 189 -0.19 11.28 -12.60
N ARG A 190 0.88 10.50 -12.48
CA ARG A 190 1.73 10.16 -13.61
C ARG A 190 0.93 9.42 -14.69
N ASN A 191 1.06 9.87 -15.95
CA ASN A 191 0.44 9.24 -17.11
C ASN A 191 -1.09 9.03 -16.95
N THR A 192 -1.78 9.98 -16.31
CA THR A 192 -3.24 9.94 -16.19
C THR A 192 -3.86 10.83 -17.29
N ASP A 193 -5.03 10.41 -17.81
CA ASP A 193 -5.83 11.22 -18.76
C ASP A 193 -6.74 12.23 -18.02
N ILE A 194 -6.45 12.50 -16.76
CA ILE A 194 -7.26 13.40 -15.92
C ILE A 194 -6.78 14.83 -16.17
N GLY A 195 -7.71 15.76 -16.45
CA GLY A 195 -7.40 17.17 -16.65
C GLY A 195 -6.93 17.90 -15.39
N ILE A 196 -6.14 18.95 -15.58
CA ILE A 196 -5.54 19.77 -14.50
C ILE A 196 -6.55 20.24 -13.45
N PRO A 197 -7.77 20.74 -13.81
CA PRO A 197 -8.75 21.16 -12.80
C PRO A 197 -9.18 20.02 -11.87
N GLU A 198 -9.33 18.81 -12.38
CA GLU A 198 -9.71 17.66 -11.56
C GLU A 198 -8.56 17.16 -10.69
N ILE A 199 -7.31 17.17 -11.20
CA ILE A 199 -6.13 16.85 -10.40
C ILE A 199 -6.02 17.82 -9.21
N ALA A 200 -6.13 19.12 -9.47
CA ALA A 200 -6.06 20.16 -8.45
C ALA A 200 -7.15 20.00 -7.37
N ARG A 201 -8.38 19.68 -7.82
CA ARG A 201 -9.49 19.38 -6.90
C ARG A 201 -9.20 18.18 -6.01
N LYS A 202 -8.66 17.09 -6.57
CA LYS A 202 -8.29 15.88 -5.82
C LYS A 202 -7.16 16.14 -4.82
N LEU A 203 -6.21 17.01 -5.17
CA LEU A 203 -5.09 17.39 -4.30
C LEU A 203 -5.43 18.54 -3.33
N GLY A 204 -6.59 19.19 -3.48
CA GLY A 204 -7.00 20.31 -2.65
C GLY A 204 -6.07 21.52 -2.78
N VAL A 205 -5.59 21.78 -4.00
CA VAL A 205 -4.69 22.88 -4.35
C VAL A 205 -5.30 23.74 -5.46
N ARG A 206 -4.89 25.01 -5.53
CA ARG A 206 -5.30 25.94 -6.56
C ARG A 206 -4.38 25.90 -7.79
N HIS A 207 -3.09 25.72 -7.57
CA HIS A 207 -2.10 25.81 -8.64
C HIS A 207 -1.45 24.46 -8.89
N ILE A 208 -1.10 24.21 -10.14
CA ILE A 208 -0.36 23.02 -10.58
C ILE A 208 0.92 23.49 -11.28
N LEU A 209 2.05 22.93 -10.87
CA LEU A 209 3.31 22.99 -11.61
C LEU A 209 3.50 21.66 -12.34
N GLU A 210 3.61 21.74 -13.65
CA GLU A 210 3.97 20.59 -14.49
C GLU A 210 5.19 20.92 -15.34
N GLY A 211 5.83 19.89 -15.89
CA GLY A 211 7.02 20.11 -16.69
C GLY A 211 7.54 18.87 -17.39
N SER A 212 8.67 19.06 -18.06
CA SER A 212 9.39 17.98 -18.73
C SER A 212 10.89 18.19 -18.63
N VAL A 213 11.62 17.07 -18.66
CA VAL A 213 13.08 17.06 -18.67
C VAL A 213 13.55 16.26 -19.87
N ARG A 214 14.53 16.82 -20.60
CA ARG A 214 15.24 16.15 -21.69
C ARG A 214 16.74 16.20 -21.42
N LYS A 215 17.33 15.06 -21.18
CA LYS A 215 18.78 14.88 -21.11
C LYS A 215 19.28 14.45 -22.49
N ALA A 216 20.23 15.17 -23.07
CA ALA A 216 20.78 14.91 -24.39
C ALA A 216 22.30 15.16 -24.40
N GLY A 217 23.11 14.11 -24.28
CA GLY A 217 24.55 14.23 -24.09
C GLY A 217 24.89 15.10 -22.88
N ASP A 218 25.68 16.14 -23.11
CA ASP A 218 26.15 17.07 -22.06
C ASP A 218 25.22 18.25 -21.83
N THR A 219 23.96 18.17 -22.27
CA THR A 219 22.97 19.24 -22.09
C THR A 219 21.70 18.71 -21.44
N VAL A 220 21.08 19.56 -20.64
CA VAL A 220 19.76 19.35 -20.07
C VAL A 220 18.83 20.48 -20.50
N ARG A 221 17.63 20.10 -20.95
CA ARG A 221 16.51 21.00 -21.16
C ARG A 221 15.43 20.68 -20.15
N ILE A 222 15.04 21.69 -19.36
CA ILE A 222 13.92 21.60 -18.42
C ILE A 222 12.89 22.64 -18.85
N SER A 223 11.64 22.19 -19.10
CA SER A 223 10.51 23.07 -19.31
C SER A 223 9.54 22.93 -18.14
N ALA A 224 9.09 24.05 -17.59
CA ALA A 224 8.16 24.08 -16.48
C ALA A 224 7.08 25.14 -16.72
N GLN A 225 5.86 24.86 -16.25
CA GLN A 225 4.72 25.77 -16.37
C GLN A 225 3.82 25.72 -15.14
N LEU A 226 3.40 26.88 -14.67
CA LEU A 226 2.48 27.08 -13.57
C LEU A 226 1.09 27.37 -14.11
N ILE A 227 0.09 26.62 -13.67
CA ILE A 227 -1.30 26.70 -14.12
C ILE A 227 -2.20 27.04 -12.93
N ASP A 228 -3.07 28.05 -13.08
CA ASP A 228 -4.22 28.25 -12.20
C ASP A 228 -5.31 27.26 -12.62
N ALA A 229 -5.53 26.24 -11.80
CA ALA A 229 -6.44 25.15 -12.11
C ALA A 229 -7.93 25.55 -12.10
N ALA A 230 -8.28 26.70 -11.54
CA ALA A 230 -9.66 27.20 -11.55
C ALA A 230 -10.04 27.82 -12.90
N SER A 231 -9.07 28.45 -13.57
CA SER A 231 -9.26 29.08 -14.88
C SER A 231 -8.65 28.30 -16.04
N ASP A 232 -7.87 27.27 -15.74
CA ASP A 232 -7.04 26.50 -16.68
C ASP A 232 -6.09 27.41 -17.50
N GLN A 233 -5.58 28.46 -16.84
CA GLN A 233 -4.71 29.45 -17.46
C GLN A 233 -3.27 29.27 -17.00
N HIS A 234 -2.34 29.36 -17.95
CA HIS A 234 -0.91 29.42 -17.65
C HIS A 234 -0.56 30.78 -17.04
N LEU A 235 -0.11 30.78 -15.80
CA LEU A 235 0.37 31.98 -15.10
C LEU A 235 1.84 32.27 -15.43
N TRP A 236 2.61 31.21 -15.70
CA TRP A 236 4.01 31.27 -16.03
C TRP A 236 4.44 30.03 -16.82
N ALA A 237 5.38 30.18 -17.72
CA ALA A 237 6.04 29.10 -18.44
C ALA A 237 7.45 29.51 -18.86
N GLN A 238 8.41 28.63 -18.61
CA GLN A 238 9.81 28.88 -18.98
C GLN A 238 10.52 27.58 -19.37
N THR A 239 11.52 27.73 -20.24
CA THR A 239 12.39 26.63 -20.69
C THR A 239 13.86 27.02 -20.42
N PHE A 240 14.56 26.12 -19.77
CA PHE A 240 15.96 26.24 -19.41
C PHE A 240 16.79 25.28 -20.25
N ASP A 241 17.75 25.81 -20.99
CA ASP A 241 18.74 25.04 -21.76
C ASP A 241 20.12 25.34 -21.22
N ARG A 242 20.74 24.35 -20.56
CA ARG A 242 22.04 24.54 -19.92
C ARG A 242 22.95 23.31 -20.07
N PRO A 243 24.28 23.45 -19.97
CA PRO A 243 25.18 22.31 -19.78
C PRO A 243 24.76 21.48 -18.57
N LEU A 244 24.82 20.16 -18.73
CA LEU A 244 24.45 19.20 -17.68
C LEU A 244 25.56 19.14 -16.63
N THR A 245 25.43 19.96 -15.60
CA THR A 245 26.25 19.96 -14.39
C THR A 245 25.33 20.04 -13.17
N THR A 246 25.81 19.59 -12.01
CA THR A 246 25.05 19.69 -10.76
C THR A 246 24.73 21.14 -10.43
N ALA A 247 25.68 22.05 -10.55
CA ALA A 247 25.49 23.48 -10.31
C ALA A 247 24.39 24.10 -11.20
N ASN A 248 24.32 23.71 -12.49
CA ASN A 248 23.26 24.19 -13.37
C ASN A 248 21.90 23.55 -13.03
N LEU A 249 21.86 22.28 -12.64
CA LEU A 249 20.60 21.63 -12.22
C LEU A 249 20.02 22.29 -10.99
N PHE A 250 20.80 22.46 -9.92
CA PHE A 250 20.35 23.14 -8.71
C PHE A 250 19.99 24.60 -9.02
N GLY A 251 20.81 25.30 -9.79
CA GLY A 251 20.49 26.68 -10.19
C GLY A 251 19.18 26.83 -10.97
N ILE A 252 18.81 25.86 -11.82
CA ILE A 252 17.50 25.84 -12.50
C ILE A 252 16.37 25.58 -11.50
N GLN A 253 16.54 24.62 -10.59
CA GLN A 253 15.54 24.30 -9.56
C GLN A 253 15.24 25.53 -8.68
N ASP A 254 16.28 26.20 -8.21
CA ASP A 254 16.22 27.46 -7.45
C ASP A 254 15.51 28.58 -8.22
N GLU A 255 15.83 28.73 -9.51
CA GLU A 255 15.23 29.74 -10.37
C GLU A 255 13.73 29.46 -10.56
N ILE A 256 13.35 28.20 -10.82
CA ILE A 256 11.94 27.77 -10.92
C ILE A 256 11.21 28.05 -9.60
N ALA A 257 11.73 27.60 -8.47
CA ALA A 257 11.09 27.80 -7.16
C ALA A 257 10.89 29.30 -6.85
N THR A 258 11.90 30.12 -7.14
CA THR A 258 11.83 31.58 -6.94
C THR A 258 10.77 32.24 -7.82
N ASP A 259 10.76 31.91 -9.11
CA ASP A 259 9.78 32.44 -10.07
C ASP A 259 8.35 32.04 -9.69
N ILE A 260 8.13 30.78 -9.29
CA ILE A 260 6.83 30.29 -8.81
C ILE A 260 6.35 31.12 -7.61
N VAL A 261 7.20 31.32 -6.61
CA VAL A 261 6.86 32.13 -5.42
C VAL A 261 6.49 33.57 -5.82
N GLN A 262 7.23 34.17 -6.75
CA GLN A 262 6.94 35.50 -7.25
C GLN A 262 5.59 35.57 -7.99
N GLN A 263 5.29 34.60 -8.85
CA GLN A 263 4.01 34.52 -9.56
C GLN A 263 2.83 34.32 -8.61
N LEU A 264 2.97 33.39 -7.65
CA LEU A 264 1.94 33.14 -6.65
C LEU A 264 1.69 34.39 -5.78
N THR A 265 2.74 35.09 -5.34
CA THR A 265 2.62 36.33 -4.57
C THR A 265 1.89 37.42 -5.37
N SER A 266 2.19 37.53 -6.66
CA SER A 266 1.53 38.48 -7.56
C SER A 266 0.07 38.16 -7.81
N ALA A 267 -0.28 36.86 -7.98
CA ALA A 267 -1.63 36.39 -8.25
C ALA A 267 -2.56 36.46 -7.01
N ILE A 268 -2.01 36.27 -5.81
CA ILE A 268 -2.78 36.27 -4.53
C ILE A 268 -3.06 37.73 -4.07
N GLY A 269 -2.25 38.69 -4.48
CA GLY A 269 -2.37 40.09 -4.07
C GLY A 269 -1.98 40.32 -2.60
N THR A 270 -2.04 41.58 -2.16
CA THR A 270 -1.64 42.03 -0.81
C THR A 270 -2.57 41.54 0.33
N ALA A 271 -3.63 40.82 0.03
CA ALA A 271 -4.58 40.29 1.01
C ALA A 271 -4.24 38.86 1.52
N GLY A 272 -3.26 38.20 0.90
CA GLY A 272 -2.75 36.89 1.35
C GLY A 272 -1.56 37.04 2.29
N ALA A 273 -1.34 36.12 3.21
CA ALA A 273 -0.15 36.05 4.03
C ALA A 273 1.08 36.14 3.12
N ALA A 274 2.07 36.99 3.48
CA ALA A 274 3.28 37.13 2.70
C ALA A 274 3.94 35.76 2.49
N VAL A 275 4.01 35.33 1.25
CA VAL A 275 4.73 34.09 0.87
C VAL A 275 6.21 34.42 1.02
N GLY A 276 6.90 33.72 1.90
CA GLY A 276 8.32 33.98 2.20
C GLY A 276 9.21 33.60 1.02
N ARG A 277 10.42 34.18 0.96
CA ARG A 277 11.42 33.76 -0.02
C ARG A 277 11.96 32.39 0.38
N PRO A 278 12.12 31.45 -0.57
CA PRO A 278 12.71 30.16 -0.26
C PRO A 278 14.14 30.33 0.28
N ALA A 279 14.46 29.63 1.37
CA ALA A 279 15.85 29.46 1.79
C ALA A 279 16.39 28.27 0.95
N LEU A 280 17.15 28.61 -0.07
CA LEU A 280 17.66 27.61 -1.02
C LEU A 280 18.95 26.99 -0.45
N PRO A 281 19.04 25.66 -0.32
CA PRO A 281 20.26 25.00 0.13
C PRO A 281 21.36 25.10 -0.95
N GLU A 282 22.62 25.20 -0.54
CA GLU A 282 23.75 25.08 -1.46
C GLU A 282 23.77 23.67 -2.09
N ALA A 283 24.35 23.54 -3.29
CA ALA A 283 24.48 22.25 -3.98
C ALA A 283 25.21 21.23 -3.11
N ASP A 284 24.52 20.14 -2.74
CA ASP A 284 25.03 19.12 -1.82
C ASP A 284 26.19 18.29 -2.38
N THR A 285 26.36 18.22 -3.72
CA THR A 285 27.46 17.52 -4.38
C THR A 285 27.83 18.19 -5.70
N ALA A 286 29.13 18.22 -6.02
CA ALA A 286 29.62 18.72 -7.30
C ALA A 286 29.69 17.62 -8.39
N SER A 287 29.51 16.35 -8.04
CA SER A 287 29.62 15.22 -8.94
C SER A 287 28.27 14.80 -9.52
N LEU A 288 28.14 14.87 -10.84
CA LEU A 288 26.93 14.44 -11.53
C LEU A 288 26.68 12.91 -11.39
N ASP A 289 27.76 12.12 -11.41
CA ASP A 289 27.65 10.66 -11.25
C ASP A 289 27.16 10.29 -9.85
N VAL A 290 27.64 10.99 -8.82
CA VAL A 290 27.17 10.80 -7.44
C VAL A 290 25.72 11.21 -7.31
N TYR A 291 25.34 12.32 -7.92
CA TYR A 291 23.93 12.79 -7.91
C TYR A 291 23.02 11.78 -8.64
N ASP A 292 23.45 11.21 -9.75
CA ASP A 292 22.72 10.18 -10.48
C ASP A 292 22.53 8.89 -9.66
N LEU A 293 23.57 8.44 -8.94
CA LEU A 293 23.47 7.32 -8.00
C LEU A 293 22.46 7.59 -6.89
N TYR A 294 22.49 8.80 -6.32
CA TYR A 294 21.54 9.23 -5.30
C TYR A 294 20.11 9.21 -5.83
N LEU A 295 19.82 9.83 -6.97
CA LEU A 295 18.47 9.89 -7.54
C LEU A 295 17.92 8.50 -7.85
N LYS A 296 18.73 7.60 -8.41
CA LYS A 296 18.34 6.20 -8.65
C LYS A 296 18.02 5.47 -7.35
N GLY A 297 18.93 5.58 -6.37
CA GLY A 297 18.74 4.94 -5.07
C GLY A 297 17.51 5.48 -4.35
N HIS A 298 17.29 6.79 -4.37
CA HIS A 298 16.15 7.45 -3.77
C HIS A 298 14.81 7.05 -4.45
N ALA A 299 14.77 7.00 -5.77
CA ALA A 299 13.59 6.54 -6.51
C ALA A 299 13.22 5.08 -6.18
N LEU A 300 14.21 4.20 -6.06
CA LEU A 300 13.99 2.81 -5.64
C LEU A 300 13.52 2.70 -4.19
N PHE A 301 14.04 3.54 -3.28
CA PHE A 301 13.56 3.63 -1.90
C PHE A 301 12.07 4.00 -1.84
N LEU A 302 11.65 4.95 -2.65
CA LEU A 302 10.25 5.39 -2.69
C LEU A 302 9.30 4.34 -3.28
N ALA A 303 9.77 3.48 -4.19
CA ALA A 303 9.01 2.36 -4.74
C ALA A 303 8.75 1.24 -3.72
N ARG A 304 9.53 1.16 -2.63
CA ARG A 304 9.31 0.32 -1.44
C ARG A 304 8.96 -1.14 -1.73
N THR A 305 9.69 -1.80 -2.62
CA THR A 305 9.64 -3.26 -2.79
C THR A 305 10.93 -3.91 -2.30
N LYS A 306 10.88 -5.17 -1.86
CA LYS A 306 12.06 -5.85 -1.32
C LYS A 306 13.29 -5.79 -2.24
N PRO A 307 13.22 -6.14 -3.55
CA PRO A 307 14.36 -6.01 -4.45
C PRO A 307 14.82 -4.56 -4.63
N ASN A 308 13.90 -3.60 -4.68
CA ASN A 308 14.24 -2.19 -4.84
C ASN A 308 14.98 -1.63 -3.63
N LEU A 309 14.62 -2.03 -2.40
CA LEU A 309 15.31 -1.55 -1.20
C LEU A 309 16.75 -2.04 -1.09
N SER A 310 17.03 -3.30 -1.47
CA SER A 310 18.41 -3.81 -1.54
C SER A 310 19.25 -3.01 -2.53
N GLU A 311 18.71 -2.76 -3.72
CA GLU A 311 19.40 -1.99 -4.74
C GLU A 311 19.52 -0.51 -4.36
N ALA A 312 18.51 0.08 -3.73
CA ALA A 312 18.56 1.43 -3.18
C ALA A 312 19.73 1.57 -2.17
N ALA A 313 19.85 0.63 -1.22
CA ALA A 313 20.94 0.65 -0.25
C ALA A 313 22.31 0.56 -0.94
N ARG A 314 22.44 -0.27 -1.95
CA ARG A 314 23.70 -0.42 -2.72
C ARG A 314 24.08 0.88 -3.44
N LEU A 315 23.14 1.50 -4.14
CA LEU A 315 23.37 2.75 -4.89
C LEU A 315 23.68 3.93 -3.96
N LEU A 316 22.93 4.06 -2.86
CA LEU A 316 23.15 5.12 -1.88
C LEU A 316 24.48 4.96 -1.14
N ARG A 317 24.92 3.73 -0.84
CA ARG A 317 26.27 3.48 -0.34
C ARG A 317 27.34 3.93 -1.34
N ALA A 318 27.18 3.55 -2.60
CA ALA A 318 28.11 3.98 -3.64
C ALA A 318 28.17 5.52 -3.78
N ALA A 319 27.04 6.21 -3.57
CA ALA A 319 27.01 7.68 -3.58
C ALA A 319 27.79 8.27 -2.39
N VAL A 320 27.56 7.81 -1.15
CA VAL A 320 28.24 8.32 0.03
C VAL A 320 29.72 7.90 0.11
N ASP A 321 30.11 6.78 -0.51
CA ASP A 321 31.51 6.35 -0.61
C ASP A 321 32.29 7.25 -1.57
N GLN A 322 31.65 7.71 -2.67
CA GLN A 322 32.28 8.63 -3.64
C GLN A 322 32.27 10.08 -3.16
N ASP A 323 31.20 10.51 -2.50
CA ASP A 323 31.12 11.84 -1.89
C ASP A 323 30.59 11.75 -0.43
N PRO A 324 31.50 11.58 0.54
CA PRO A 324 31.14 11.51 1.96
C PRO A 324 30.52 12.78 2.53
N LYS A 325 30.51 13.90 1.79
CA LYS A 325 29.92 15.17 2.21
C LYS A 325 28.49 15.35 1.74
N PHE A 326 27.96 14.44 0.95
CA PHE A 326 26.60 14.53 0.44
C PHE A 326 25.56 14.16 1.50
N ALA A 327 25.04 15.17 2.21
CA ALA A 327 24.14 15.00 3.36
C ALA A 327 22.86 14.23 3.00
N ARG A 328 22.19 14.55 1.88
CA ARG A 328 20.94 13.89 1.46
C ARG A 328 21.13 12.44 1.05
N ALA A 329 22.29 12.06 0.53
CA ALA A 329 22.59 10.65 0.26
C ALA A 329 22.70 9.85 1.56
N TRP A 330 23.35 10.42 2.60
CA TRP A 330 23.39 9.82 3.93
C TRP A 330 22.00 9.72 4.58
N GLU A 331 21.17 10.75 4.46
CA GLU A 331 19.78 10.76 4.91
C GLU A 331 18.97 9.64 4.27
N SER A 332 19.02 9.53 2.94
CA SER A 332 18.29 8.48 2.20
C SER A 332 18.81 7.08 2.53
N LEU A 333 20.12 6.92 2.69
CA LEU A 333 20.72 5.65 3.13
C LEU A 333 20.23 5.26 4.52
N ALA A 334 20.21 6.19 5.46
CA ALA A 334 19.71 5.96 6.81
C ALA A 334 18.24 5.50 6.79
N ALA A 335 17.41 6.15 5.97
CA ALA A 335 15.99 5.80 5.84
C ALA A 335 15.79 4.40 5.22
N VAL A 336 16.55 4.04 4.19
CA VAL A 336 16.51 2.69 3.60
C VAL A 336 16.91 1.64 4.64
N LEU A 337 18.02 1.85 5.35
CA LEU A 337 18.53 0.90 6.33
C LEU A 337 17.53 0.66 7.46
N VAL A 338 16.93 1.72 8.03
CA VAL A 338 16.03 1.57 9.19
C VAL A 338 14.75 0.82 8.86
N ILE A 339 14.24 0.92 7.62
CA ILE A 339 13.04 0.19 7.20
C ILE A 339 13.33 -1.20 6.62
N SER A 340 14.58 -1.51 6.32
CA SER A 340 14.98 -2.79 5.68
C SER A 340 14.50 -4.01 6.46
N ARG A 341 14.41 -3.92 7.78
CA ARG A 341 13.86 -4.96 8.63
C ARG A 341 12.39 -5.30 8.32
N PHE A 342 11.54 -4.29 8.16
CA PHE A 342 10.12 -4.49 7.85
C PHE A 342 9.91 -5.25 6.53
N TRP A 343 10.93 -5.26 5.66
CA TRP A 343 10.92 -5.92 4.37
C TRP A 343 11.71 -7.23 4.36
N GLY A 344 12.21 -7.69 5.53
CA GLY A 344 12.95 -8.94 5.64
C GLY A 344 14.28 -8.95 4.88
N LEU A 345 14.93 -7.81 4.76
CA LEU A 345 16.28 -7.69 4.23
C LEU A 345 17.25 -8.00 5.38
N THR A 346 17.75 -9.24 5.43
CA THR A 346 18.51 -9.76 6.58
C THR A 346 20.02 -9.81 6.35
N GLU A 347 20.53 -9.30 5.25
CA GLU A 347 21.95 -9.38 4.89
C GLU A 347 22.87 -8.60 5.83
N GLU A 348 22.37 -7.59 6.52
CA GLU A 348 23.10 -6.88 7.58
C GLU A 348 22.56 -7.21 8.95
N GLN A 349 23.35 -7.94 9.76
CA GLN A 349 22.98 -8.27 11.15
C GLN A 349 22.85 -7.02 12.06
N ASP A 350 23.35 -5.87 11.63
CA ASP A 350 23.41 -4.63 12.43
C ASP A 350 22.85 -3.40 11.72
N TYR A 351 21.88 -3.61 10.81
CA TYR A 351 21.28 -2.53 9.99
C TYR A 351 20.71 -1.37 10.84
N VAL A 352 20.23 -1.62 12.06
CA VAL A 352 19.72 -0.54 12.93
C VAL A 352 20.85 0.40 13.35
N ARG A 353 22.02 -0.15 13.74
CA ARG A 353 23.18 0.68 14.06
C ARG A 353 23.75 1.37 12.84
N ALA A 354 23.80 0.69 11.70
CA ALA A 354 24.19 1.30 10.43
C ALA A 354 23.27 2.47 10.06
N ALA A 355 21.96 2.33 10.26
CA ALA A 355 21.00 3.41 10.06
C ALA A 355 21.25 4.61 10.98
N ILE A 356 21.52 4.36 12.27
CA ILE A 356 21.89 5.42 13.24
C ILE A 356 23.17 6.13 12.81
N GLN A 357 24.21 5.39 12.41
CA GLN A 357 25.48 5.96 11.97
C GLN A 357 25.31 6.82 10.72
N ALA A 358 24.51 6.38 9.74
CA ALA A 358 24.21 7.14 8.55
C ALA A 358 23.40 8.41 8.88
N ALA A 359 22.41 8.32 9.79
CA ALA A 359 21.64 9.46 10.26
C ALA A 359 22.54 10.48 11.01
N ASP A 360 23.45 9.99 11.86
CA ASP A 360 24.41 10.85 12.57
C ASP A 360 25.36 11.57 11.59
N GLN A 361 25.76 10.88 10.51
CA GLN A 361 26.60 11.51 9.48
C GLN A 361 25.82 12.59 8.72
N ALA A 362 24.57 12.31 8.33
CA ALA A 362 23.70 13.28 7.68
C ALA A 362 23.55 14.55 8.56
N LEU A 363 23.28 14.38 9.86
CA LEU A 363 23.12 15.50 10.81
C LEU A 363 24.41 16.25 11.13
N ARG A 364 25.59 15.62 10.99
CA ARG A 364 26.86 16.34 11.11
C ARG A 364 27.09 17.27 9.92
N LEU A 365 26.61 16.86 8.74
CA LEU A 365 26.75 17.63 7.50
C LEU A 365 25.68 18.72 7.41
N ASP A 366 24.43 18.36 7.71
CA ASP A 366 23.31 19.31 7.75
C ASP A 366 22.38 19.02 8.96
N PRO A 367 22.51 19.80 10.04
CA PRO A 367 21.64 19.68 11.20
C PRO A 367 20.18 20.10 10.96
N GLY A 368 19.88 20.72 9.83
CA GLY A 368 18.53 21.15 9.43
C GLY A 368 17.63 20.01 8.94
N LEU A 369 18.21 18.90 8.49
CA LEU A 369 17.48 17.74 7.98
C LEU A 369 16.53 17.15 9.04
N SER A 370 15.30 16.85 8.63
CA SER A 370 14.25 16.29 9.49
C SER A 370 14.29 14.76 9.57
N LEU A 371 14.40 14.08 8.43
CA LEU A 371 14.27 12.64 8.34
C LEU A 371 15.34 11.87 9.14
N PRO A 372 16.61 12.32 9.26
CA PRO A 372 17.60 11.62 10.10
C PRO A 372 17.23 11.59 11.58
N TYR A 373 16.59 12.63 12.13
CA TYR A 373 16.05 12.60 13.48
C TYR A 373 14.94 11.54 13.58
N ALA A 374 14.05 11.45 12.60
CA ALA A 374 13.01 10.44 12.59
C ALA A 374 13.59 9.01 12.50
N VAL A 375 14.65 8.80 11.70
CA VAL A 375 15.40 7.54 11.64
C VAL A 375 15.99 7.16 13.00
N ARG A 376 16.65 8.09 13.68
CA ARG A 376 17.17 7.86 15.03
C ARG A 376 16.06 7.45 16.00
N GLY A 377 14.90 8.10 15.91
CA GLY A 377 13.75 7.81 16.75
C GLY A 377 13.20 6.40 16.54
N ILE A 378 12.90 6.02 15.30
CA ILE A 378 12.38 4.67 15.03
C ILE A 378 13.43 3.59 15.27
N ALA A 379 14.72 3.89 15.10
CA ALA A 379 15.82 2.98 15.41
C ALA A 379 15.84 2.60 16.90
N GLN A 380 15.56 3.54 17.82
CA GLN A 380 15.42 3.25 19.26
C GLN A 380 14.29 2.25 19.54
N ALA A 381 13.13 2.41 18.89
CA ALA A 381 12.02 1.47 19.00
C ALA A 381 12.41 0.09 18.45
N ASN A 382 13.12 0.03 17.33
CA ASN A 382 13.62 -1.21 16.73
C ASN A 382 14.62 -1.93 17.63
N LEU A 383 15.52 -1.21 18.31
CA LEU A 383 16.44 -1.81 19.30
C LEU A 383 15.68 -2.50 20.43
N ILE A 384 14.62 -1.86 20.96
CA ILE A 384 13.77 -2.47 22.00
C ILE A 384 13.09 -3.74 21.48
N ALA A 385 12.52 -3.70 20.27
CA ALA A 385 11.88 -4.86 19.64
C ALA A 385 12.85 -6.03 19.43
N LEU A 386 14.13 -5.73 19.17
CA LEU A 386 15.22 -6.72 19.09
C LEU A 386 15.69 -7.23 20.46
N GLY A 387 15.16 -6.72 21.57
CA GLY A 387 15.64 -7.03 22.92
C GLY A 387 16.98 -6.39 23.26
N GLN A 388 17.43 -5.42 22.46
CA GLN A 388 18.65 -4.65 22.68
C GLN A 388 18.40 -3.41 23.56
N GLU A 389 19.45 -2.67 23.88
CA GLU A 389 19.33 -1.41 24.61
C GLU A 389 18.76 -0.33 23.71
N GLY A 390 17.55 0.12 24.00
CA GLY A 390 16.83 1.21 23.37
C GLY A 390 15.97 1.97 24.37
N SER A 391 15.53 3.17 24.03
CA SER A 391 14.76 4.05 24.89
C SER A 391 13.52 4.58 24.21
N TRP A 392 12.33 4.32 24.78
CA TRP A 392 11.07 4.91 24.32
C TRP A 392 11.05 6.44 24.46
N GLN A 393 11.69 6.96 25.51
CA GLN A 393 11.79 8.40 25.72
C GLN A 393 12.63 9.05 24.62
N GLU A 394 13.78 8.46 24.30
CA GLU A 394 14.63 8.94 23.21
C GLU A 394 13.93 8.80 21.85
N ALA A 395 13.26 7.67 21.60
CA ALA A 395 12.48 7.45 20.39
C ALA A 395 11.50 8.62 20.13
N LEU A 396 10.68 8.94 21.14
CA LEU A 396 9.67 10.00 21.01
C LEU A 396 10.29 11.40 20.97
N ALA A 397 11.41 11.63 21.65
CA ALA A 397 12.13 12.90 21.61
C ALA A 397 12.69 13.18 20.21
N GLN A 398 13.36 12.20 19.61
CA GLN A 398 13.92 12.31 18.26
C GLN A 398 12.82 12.47 17.18
N LEU A 399 11.73 11.70 17.28
CA LEU A 399 10.59 11.83 16.38
C LEU A 399 9.89 13.21 16.52
N SER A 400 9.86 13.75 17.71
CA SER A 400 9.31 15.10 17.94
C SER A 400 10.25 16.18 17.42
N GLU A 401 11.57 16.00 17.52
CA GLU A 401 12.56 16.91 16.94
C GLU A 401 12.46 16.93 15.41
N ALA A 402 12.27 15.75 14.78
CA ALA A 402 12.02 15.67 13.35
C ALA A 402 10.83 16.54 12.93
N LEU A 403 9.72 16.48 13.67
CA LEU A 403 8.51 17.26 13.40
C LEU A 403 8.64 18.76 13.75
N THR A 404 9.60 19.11 14.59
CA THR A 404 9.97 20.51 14.83
C THR A 404 10.72 21.09 13.64
N ARG A 405 11.59 20.27 13.00
CA ARG A 405 12.36 20.66 11.81
C ARG A 405 11.46 20.75 10.57
N ASP A 406 10.65 19.73 10.36
CA ASP A 406 9.65 19.70 9.29
C ASP A 406 8.29 19.22 9.82
N PRO A 407 7.34 20.14 10.07
CA PRO A 407 5.99 19.80 10.53
C PRO A 407 5.14 19.02 9.51
N ARG A 408 5.66 18.76 8.31
CA ARG A 408 4.98 17.98 7.26
C ARG A 408 5.65 16.64 6.98
N ASN A 409 6.66 16.26 7.75
CA ASN A 409 7.32 14.97 7.60
C ASN A 409 6.35 13.82 7.94
N ALA A 410 5.68 13.29 6.90
CA ALA A 410 4.72 12.20 7.04
C ALA A 410 5.35 10.93 7.63
N SER A 411 6.62 10.62 7.32
CA SER A 411 7.33 9.47 7.89
C SER A 411 7.55 9.63 9.39
N ALA A 412 7.88 10.84 9.86
CA ALA A 412 8.04 11.12 11.29
C ALA A 412 6.71 10.97 12.05
N TYR A 413 5.59 11.45 11.48
CA TYR A 413 4.26 11.21 12.04
C TYR A 413 3.91 9.73 12.07
N LEU A 414 4.13 9.00 10.97
CA LEU A 414 3.87 7.55 10.90
C LEU A 414 4.63 6.81 12.01
N TRP A 415 5.92 7.07 12.14
CA TRP A 415 6.77 6.37 13.11
C TRP A 415 6.46 6.78 14.55
N ARG A 416 6.09 8.05 14.80
CA ARG A 416 5.66 8.50 16.13
C ARG A 416 4.30 7.93 16.50
N SER A 417 3.37 7.86 15.55
CA SER A 417 2.08 7.17 15.71
C SER A 417 2.30 5.70 16.08
N GLY A 418 3.14 4.98 15.33
CA GLY A 418 3.49 3.59 15.63
C GLY A 418 4.14 3.43 17.01
N THR A 419 5.00 4.36 17.41
CA THR A 419 5.63 4.36 18.75
C THR A 419 4.61 4.58 19.86
N TYR A 420 3.69 5.54 19.72
CA TYR A 420 2.59 5.71 20.67
C TYR A 420 1.63 4.52 20.68
N PHE A 421 1.35 3.94 19.51
CA PHE A 421 0.53 2.73 19.40
C PHE A 421 1.17 1.56 20.15
N ASN A 422 2.46 1.32 19.94
CA ASN A 422 3.21 0.29 20.66
C ASN A 422 3.10 0.50 22.18
N LEU A 423 3.25 1.72 22.66
CA LEU A 423 3.13 2.09 24.07
C LEU A 423 1.69 2.11 24.62
N GLY A 424 0.67 1.90 23.79
CA GLY A 424 -0.73 1.89 24.18
C GLY A 424 -1.40 3.27 24.29
N TYR A 425 -0.74 4.37 23.91
CA TYR A 425 -1.36 5.70 23.89
C TYR A 425 -2.18 5.89 22.60
N LEU A 426 -3.29 5.15 22.50
CA LEU A 426 -4.08 5.04 21.27
C LEU A 426 -4.59 6.39 20.73
N ASP A 427 -4.95 7.34 21.61
CA ASP A 427 -5.44 8.66 21.16
C ASP A 427 -4.30 9.51 20.58
N ARG A 428 -3.08 9.45 21.14
CA ARG A 428 -1.90 10.10 20.57
C ARG A 428 -1.50 9.48 19.25
N ALA A 429 -1.54 8.14 19.18
CA ALA A 429 -1.28 7.40 17.96
C ALA A 429 -2.26 7.80 16.85
N ARG A 430 -3.56 7.93 17.17
CA ARG A 430 -4.58 8.40 16.25
C ARG A 430 -4.27 9.79 15.72
N GLN A 431 -3.99 10.75 16.61
CA GLN A 431 -3.69 12.12 16.23
C GLN A 431 -2.50 12.20 15.25
N ASP A 432 -1.42 11.46 15.53
CA ASP A 432 -0.26 11.45 14.64
C ASP A 432 -0.56 10.74 13.31
N ALA A 433 -1.37 9.67 13.30
CA ALA A 433 -1.79 9.01 12.07
C ALA A 433 -2.69 9.91 11.21
N GLU A 434 -3.59 10.69 11.84
CA GLU A 434 -4.41 11.72 11.16
C GLU A 434 -3.50 12.82 10.58
N ARG A 435 -2.52 13.34 11.36
CA ARG A 435 -1.54 14.33 10.89
C ARG A 435 -0.67 13.80 9.75
N CYS A 436 -0.34 12.51 9.78
CA CYS A 436 0.34 11.87 8.68
C CYS A 436 -0.49 11.93 7.38
N LEU A 437 -1.79 11.65 7.46
CA LEU A 437 -2.70 11.72 6.31
C LEU A 437 -2.99 13.18 5.88
N ASP A 438 -2.94 14.14 6.80
CA ASP A 438 -3.01 15.57 6.48
C ASP A 438 -1.77 16.02 5.70
N ALA A 439 -0.58 15.50 6.07
CA ALA A 439 0.68 15.77 5.37
C ALA A 439 0.76 15.04 4.03
N ASP A 440 0.27 13.81 3.95
CA ASP A 440 0.26 12.97 2.76
C ASP A 440 -0.96 12.05 2.72
N ALA A 441 -2.04 12.51 2.07
CA ALA A 441 -3.31 11.79 1.97
C ALA A 441 -3.22 10.45 1.22
N ALA A 442 -2.18 10.27 0.38
CA ALA A 442 -1.93 9.04 -0.37
C ALA A 442 -1.01 8.04 0.37
N TYR A 443 -0.49 8.40 1.56
CA TYR A 443 0.39 7.52 2.30
C TYR A 443 -0.38 6.39 3.00
N GLU A 444 -0.53 5.26 2.30
CA GLU A 444 -1.40 4.16 2.76
C GLU A 444 -0.95 3.51 4.07
N LEU A 445 0.35 3.56 4.43
CA LEU A 445 0.82 3.10 5.74
C LEU A 445 0.22 3.91 6.90
N CYS A 446 -0.01 5.21 6.72
CA CYS A 446 -0.67 6.03 7.74
C CYS A 446 -2.13 5.63 7.91
N ARG A 447 -2.83 5.35 6.81
CA ARG A 447 -4.21 4.85 6.80
C ARG A 447 -4.32 3.49 7.48
N ARG A 448 -3.40 2.58 7.17
CA ARG A 448 -3.28 1.28 7.83
C ARG A 448 -3.08 1.45 9.35
N THR A 449 -2.12 2.28 9.75
CA THR A 449 -1.85 2.53 11.16
C THR A 449 -3.08 3.10 11.87
N LEU A 450 -3.76 4.08 11.24
CA LEU A 450 -5.00 4.63 11.78
C LEU A 450 -6.09 3.57 11.92
N ALA A 451 -6.26 2.70 10.90
CA ALA A 451 -7.23 1.61 10.94
C ALA A 451 -6.96 0.63 12.11
N LEU A 452 -5.70 0.25 12.33
CA LEU A 452 -5.31 -0.61 13.45
C LEU A 452 -5.52 0.07 14.81
N VAL A 453 -5.18 1.34 14.93
CA VAL A 453 -5.41 2.13 16.14
C VAL A 453 -6.91 2.22 16.46
N GLU A 454 -7.76 2.49 15.45
CA GLU A 454 -9.21 2.53 15.60
C GLU A 454 -9.77 1.17 16.02
N LEU A 455 -9.27 0.07 15.42
CA LEU A 455 -9.66 -1.29 15.77
C LEU A 455 -9.33 -1.60 17.23
N CYS A 456 -8.10 -1.31 17.66
CA CYS A 456 -7.64 -1.54 19.04
C CYS A 456 -8.34 -0.62 20.07
N ALA A 457 -8.79 0.55 19.64
CA ALA A 457 -9.60 1.44 20.47
C ALA A 457 -11.07 1.01 20.57
N GLY A 458 -11.49 -0.03 19.84
CA GLY A 458 -12.86 -0.55 19.79
C GLY A 458 -13.80 0.22 18.85
N ARG A 459 -13.28 1.13 18.05
CA ARG A 459 -14.05 1.88 17.03
C ARG A 459 -14.08 1.12 15.70
N THR A 460 -14.69 -0.08 15.75
CA THR A 460 -14.64 -1.08 14.69
C THR A 460 -15.15 -0.57 13.34
N ASP A 461 -16.23 0.23 13.31
CA ASP A 461 -16.80 0.73 12.06
C ASP A 461 -15.87 1.76 11.39
N ALA A 462 -15.20 2.61 12.17
CA ALA A 462 -14.19 3.54 11.65
C ALA A 462 -12.99 2.77 11.09
N ALA A 463 -12.51 1.76 11.83
CA ALA A 463 -11.42 0.89 11.41
C ALA A 463 -11.71 0.20 10.06
N LEU A 464 -12.90 -0.36 9.91
CA LEU A 464 -13.30 -1.05 8.66
C LEU A 464 -13.41 -0.09 7.49
N ARG A 465 -13.99 1.10 7.66
CA ARG A 465 -14.04 2.10 6.57
C ARG A 465 -12.64 2.48 6.09
N LEU A 466 -11.69 2.64 7.00
CA LEU A 466 -10.29 2.95 6.65
C LEU A 466 -9.61 1.78 5.93
N TYR A 467 -9.85 0.55 6.40
CA TYR A 467 -9.34 -0.67 5.79
C TYR A 467 -9.88 -0.88 4.37
N GLU A 468 -11.20 -0.77 4.19
CA GLU A 468 -11.88 -0.89 2.89
C GLU A 468 -11.43 0.21 1.91
N ALA A 469 -11.24 1.45 2.40
CA ALA A 469 -10.70 2.53 1.59
C ALA A 469 -9.26 2.27 1.11
N GLY A 470 -8.41 1.64 1.93
CA GLY A 470 -7.08 1.19 1.53
C GLY A 470 -7.14 0.10 0.46
N MET A 471 -7.98 -0.91 0.67
CA MET A 471 -8.19 -2.00 -0.30
C MET A 471 -8.67 -1.50 -1.66
N ALA A 472 -9.60 -0.54 -1.66
CA ALA A 472 -10.12 0.07 -2.90
C ALA A 472 -9.05 0.83 -3.71
N ARG A 473 -7.95 1.23 -3.06
CA ARG A 473 -6.79 1.87 -3.70
C ARG A 473 -5.69 0.89 -4.10
N GLY A 474 -5.94 -0.41 -3.96
CA GLY A 474 -4.98 -1.45 -4.29
C GLY A 474 -3.91 -1.70 -3.21
N TYR A 475 -4.09 -1.15 -2.01
CA TYR A 475 -3.20 -1.46 -0.90
C TYR A 475 -3.48 -2.88 -0.38
N VAL A 476 -2.54 -3.77 -0.62
CA VAL A 476 -2.66 -5.22 -0.36
C VAL A 476 -1.80 -5.59 0.85
N ASN A 477 -2.11 -5.06 2.02
CA ASN A 477 -1.53 -5.58 3.26
C ASN A 477 -2.66 -6.12 4.14
N ALA A 478 -2.75 -7.45 4.21
CA ALA A 478 -3.75 -8.11 5.01
C ALA A 478 -3.37 -8.00 6.48
N ASP A 479 -4.02 -7.08 7.15
CA ASP A 479 -3.99 -7.07 8.60
C ASP A 479 -4.86 -8.20 9.15
N VAL A 480 -4.23 -9.31 9.49
CA VAL A 480 -4.87 -10.49 10.08
C VAL A 480 -5.76 -10.14 11.29
N TYR A 481 -5.51 -9.00 11.93
CA TYR A 481 -6.30 -8.49 13.06
C TYR A 481 -7.74 -8.12 12.70
N PHE A 482 -8.05 -7.92 11.41
CA PHE A 482 -9.42 -7.75 10.93
C PHE A 482 -10.16 -9.08 10.71
N ALA A 483 -9.46 -10.22 10.67
CA ALA A 483 -10.09 -11.53 10.45
C ALA A 483 -11.18 -11.89 11.48
N PRO A 484 -10.99 -11.71 12.80
CA PRO A 484 -12.07 -11.95 13.77
C PRO A 484 -13.28 -11.04 13.59
N VAL A 485 -13.07 -9.81 13.12
CA VAL A 485 -14.16 -8.86 12.86
C VAL A 485 -15.00 -9.31 11.67
N ALA A 486 -14.36 -9.71 10.57
CA ALA A 486 -15.04 -10.26 9.41
C ALA A 486 -15.82 -11.54 9.78
N ALA A 487 -15.22 -12.44 10.55
CA ALA A 487 -15.88 -13.65 11.06
C ALA A 487 -17.11 -13.33 11.91
N ALA A 488 -17.00 -12.41 12.87
CA ALA A 488 -18.09 -11.99 13.75
C ALA A 488 -19.27 -11.36 12.99
N ARG A 489 -19.02 -10.72 11.85
CA ARG A 489 -20.03 -10.14 10.96
C ARG A 489 -20.62 -11.16 9.97
N GLY A 490 -20.11 -12.40 9.94
CA GLY A 490 -20.51 -13.41 8.96
C GLY A 490 -20.01 -13.13 7.54
N ASP A 491 -19.09 -12.19 7.37
CA ASP A 491 -18.45 -11.87 6.08
C ASP A 491 -17.39 -12.94 5.74
N ARG A 492 -17.87 -14.04 5.19
CA ARG A 492 -17.01 -15.19 4.84
C ARG A 492 -16.05 -14.89 3.69
N LEU A 493 -16.46 -14.05 2.74
CA LEU A 493 -15.61 -13.69 1.59
C LEU A 493 -14.52 -12.70 2.02
N GLY A 494 -14.87 -11.69 2.80
CA GLY A 494 -13.90 -10.78 3.39
C GLY A 494 -12.88 -11.49 4.27
N LEU A 495 -13.34 -12.39 5.14
CA LEU A 495 -12.47 -13.25 5.95
C LEU A 495 -11.48 -14.07 5.10
N LEU A 496 -11.99 -14.74 4.07
CA LEU A 496 -11.14 -15.53 3.16
C LEU A 496 -10.15 -14.62 2.42
N GLY A 497 -10.58 -13.43 1.99
CA GLY A 497 -9.73 -12.43 1.36
C GLY A 497 -8.57 -12.00 2.28
N ILE A 498 -8.87 -11.63 3.53
CA ILE A 498 -7.87 -11.25 4.53
C ILE A 498 -6.84 -12.37 4.73
N LEU A 499 -7.30 -13.59 5.02
CA LEU A 499 -6.41 -14.73 5.27
C LEU A 499 -5.60 -15.13 4.03
N SER A 500 -6.20 -15.08 2.83
CA SER A 500 -5.53 -15.45 1.57
C SER A 500 -4.38 -14.52 1.22
N GLN A 501 -4.46 -13.24 1.56
CA GLN A 501 -3.36 -12.29 1.31
C GLN A 501 -2.08 -12.71 2.05
N GLN A 502 -2.22 -13.17 3.29
CA GLN A 502 -1.10 -13.54 4.14
C GLN A 502 -0.66 -15.01 3.98
N TYR A 503 -1.63 -15.91 3.81
CA TYR A 503 -1.39 -17.37 3.91
C TYR A 503 -1.67 -18.14 2.62
N ARG A 504 -1.83 -17.48 1.46
CA ARG A 504 -2.14 -18.14 0.16
C ARG A 504 -1.13 -19.23 -0.24
N ALA A 505 0.14 -19.05 0.14
CA ALA A 505 1.19 -20.03 -0.13
C ALA A 505 1.10 -21.27 0.75
N LYS A 506 0.27 -21.26 1.81
CA LYS A 506 0.08 -22.33 2.79
C LYS A 506 -1.40 -22.70 2.93
N PRO A 507 -1.98 -23.40 1.95
CA PRO A 507 -3.43 -23.63 1.90
C PRO A 507 -3.98 -24.41 3.09
N GLN A 508 -3.19 -25.32 3.67
CA GLN A 508 -3.59 -26.07 4.86
C GLN A 508 -3.67 -25.17 6.10
N LEU A 509 -2.68 -24.28 6.29
CA LEU A 509 -2.71 -23.29 7.36
C LEU A 509 -3.89 -22.34 7.19
N LEU A 510 -4.09 -21.78 5.98
CA LEU A 510 -5.21 -20.92 5.64
C LEU A 510 -6.55 -21.57 5.99
N GLN A 511 -6.74 -22.84 5.62
CA GLN A 511 -7.95 -23.59 5.95
C GLN A 511 -8.15 -23.73 7.47
N SER A 512 -7.08 -24.04 8.20
CA SER A 512 -7.13 -24.17 9.66
C SER A 512 -7.47 -22.83 10.33
N LEU A 513 -6.87 -21.74 9.89
CA LEU A 513 -7.15 -20.38 10.39
C LEU A 513 -8.59 -19.95 10.06
N TYR A 514 -9.08 -20.25 8.87
CA TYR A 514 -10.47 -19.98 8.50
C TYR A 514 -11.45 -20.77 9.39
N ARG A 515 -11.20 -22.07 9.59
CA ARG A 515 -12.03 -22.92 10.47
C ARG A 515 -11.95 -22.49 11.93
N SER A 516 -10.80 -22.06 12.42
CA SER A 516 -10.66 -21.58 13.81
C SER A 516 -11.58 -20.39 14.15
N LEU A 517 -12.01 -19.62 13.14
CA LEU A 517 -12.88 -18.47 13.27
C LEU A 517 -14.36 -18.75 12.87
N THR A 518 -14.63 -19.82 12.13
CA THR A 518 -15.97 -20.07 11.54
C THR A 518 -16.61 -21.39 11.97
N ASP A 519 -15.84 -22.34 12.50
CA ASP A 519 -16.29 -23.68 12.86
C ASP A 519 -16.24 -23.83 14.40
N PRO A 520 -17.38 -23.86 15.09
CA PRO A 520 -17.42 -24.07 16.54
C PRO A 520 -16.82 -25.43 17.00
N ALA A 521 -16.72 -26.40 16.09
CA ALA A 521 -16.13 -27.71 16.37
C ALA A 521 -14.60 -27.70 16.29
N PHE A 522 -13.98 -26.62 15.79
CA PHE A 522 -12.52 -26.49 15.71
C PHE A 522 -11.92 -26.33 17.12
N GLY A 523 -11.49 -27.44 17.67
CA GLY A 523 -11.07 -27.56 19.07
C GLY A 523 -9.54 -27.49 19.29
N PRO A 524 -9.10 -27.78 20.52
CA PRO A 524 -7.68 -27.73 20.88
C PRO A 524 -6.80 -28.70 20.07
N GLN A 525 -7.34 -29.88 19.67
CA GLN A 525 -6.59 -30.85 18.92
C GLN A 525 -6.26 -30.36 17.51
N GLU A 526 -7.26 -29.82 16.80
CA GLU A 526 -7.08 -29.26 15.44
C GLU A 526 -6.13 -28.06 15.46
N ARG A 527 -6.19 -27.23 16.52
CA ARG A 527 -5.24 -26.12 16.70
C ARG A 527 -3.82 -26.64 16.83
N LYS A 528 -3.59 -27.67 17.67
CA LYS A 528 -2.28 -28.28 17.86
C LYS A 528 -1.72 -28.88 16.56
N GLU A 529 -2.57 -29.46 15.72
CA GLU A 529 -2.19 -30.01 14.42
C GLU A 529 -1.84 -28.91 13.40
N ALA A 530 -2.44 -27.73 13.53
CA ALA A 530 -2.18 -26.60 12.63
C ALA A 530 -0.89 -25.82 12.99
N LEU A 531 -0.45 -25.82 14.25
CA LEU A 531 0.71 -25.05 14.71
C LEU A 531 2.01 -25.35 13.94
N PRO A 532 2.37 -26.63 13.61
CA PRO A 532 3.59 -26.93 12.86
C PRO A 532 3.59 -26.36 11.42
N LEU A 533 2.43 -25.92 10.91
CA LEU A 533 2.33 -25.29 9.58
C LEU A 533 2.86 -23.84 9.58
N ILE A 534 3.04 -23.25 10.76
CA ILE A 534 3.67 -21.92 10.93
C ILE A 534 5.18 -22.11 10.98
N ASP A 535 5.86 -21.59 9.98
CA ASP A 535 7.32 -21.66 9.88
C ASP A 535 7.95 -20.34 10.34
N ARG A 536 8.46 -20.34 11.58
CA ARG A 536 9.06 -19.15 12.19
C ARG A 536 10.31 -18.62 11.50
N GLN A 537 11.01 -19.47 10.75
CA GLN A 537 12.27 -19.08 10.11
C GLN A 537 12.08 -18.47 8.74
N HIS A 538 11.01 -18.87 8.03
CA HIS A 538 10.75 -18.48 6.66
C HIS A 538 9.48 -17.65 6.49
N ASP A 539 8.58 -17.64 7.48
CA ASP A 539 7.38 -16.80 7.45
C ASP A 539 7.72 -15.36 7.83
N ASP A 540 6.97 -14.44 7.23
CA ASP A 540 6.92 -13.07 7.71
C ASP A 540 6.57 -13.03 9.21
N PRO A 541 7.30 -12.29 10.05
CA PRO A 541 7.05 -12.26 11.50
C PRO A 541 5.62 -11.86 11.87
N GLU A 542 4.99 -10.96 11.11
CA GLU A 542 3.60 -10.54 11.34
C GLU A 542 2.63 -11.68 11.01
N ALA A 543 2.87 -12.43 9.93
CA ALA A 543 2.11 -13.61 9.58
C ALA A 543 2.23 -14.70 10.64
N ALA A 544 3.45 -14.99 11.11
CA ALA A 544 3.67 -15.99 12.15
C ALA A 544 2.96 -15.61 13.44
N MET A 545 3.09 -14.37 13.89
CA MET A 545 2.45 -13.86 15.11
C MET A 545 0.92 -13.91 15.00
N GLY A 546 0.36 -13.48 13.86
CA GLY A 546 -1.07 -13.54 13.59
C GLY A 546 -1.60 -14.98 13.57
N GLY A 547 -0.86 -15.91 12.99
CA GLY A 547 -1.20 -17.33 12.98
C GLY A 547 -1.25 -17.91 14.40
N TYR A 548 -0.23 -17.69 15.23
CA TYR A 548 -0.23 -18.12 16.63
C TYR A 548 -1.38 -17.51 17.42
N TRP A 549 -1.65 -16.22 17.23
CA TRP A 549 -2.75 -15.53 17.89
C TRP A 549 -4.12 -16.13 17.51
N LEU A 550 -4.40 -16.37 16.24
CA LEU A 550 -5.65 -16.97 15.77
C LEU A 550 -5.81 -18.42 16.21
N LEU A 551 -4.71 -19.17 16.34
CA LEU A 551 -4.71 -20.55 16.88
C LEU A 551 -4.63 -20.59 18.42
N LYS A 552 -4.60 -19.43 19.10
CA LYS A 552 -4.54 -19.27 20.56
C LYS A 552 -3.32 -19.93 21.23
N ASP A 553 -2.20 -20.00 20.50
CA ASP A 553 -0.90 -20.38 21.08
C ASP A 553 -0.12 -19.13 21.48
N TYR A 554 -0.54 -18.51 22.55
CA TYR A 554 -0.05 -17.20 23.01
C TYR A 554 1.40 -17.23 23.46
N ASP A 555 1.90 -18.36 23.96
CA ASP A 555 3.29 -18.49 24.42
C ASP A 555 4.28 -18.34 23.25
N GLN A 556 3.87 -18.73 22.06
CA GLN A 556 4.71 -18.60 20.88
C GLN A 556 4.81 -17.16 20.37
N ILE A 557 3.81 -16.32 20.66
CA ILE A 557 3.79 -14.90 20.24
C ILE A 557 4.98 -14.14 20.80
N ALA A 558 5.31 -14.38 22.08
CA ALA A 558 6.44 -13.73 22.73
C ALA A 558 7.80 -14.10 22.10
N GLY A 559 7.88 -15.23 21.40
CA GLY A 559 9.09 -15.67 20.71
C GLY A 559 9.26 -15.10 19.30
N VAL A 560 8.22 -14.47 18.73
CA VAL A 560 8.31 -13.82 17.41
C VAL A 560 8.83 -12.41 17.58
N VAL A 561 9.93 -12.11 16.90
CA VAL A 561 10.50 -10.76 16.89
C VAL A 561 9.76 -9.94 15.83
N ASN A 562 8.95 -8.97 16.26
CA ASN A 562 8.20 -8.09 15.39
C ASN A 562 8.26 -6.65 15.89
N ASP A 563 8.15 -5.70 14.99
CA ASP A 563 8.17 -4.26 15.26
C ASP A 563 6.78 -3.70 15.59
N SER A 564 5.73 -4.42 15.23
CA SER A 564 4.35 -4.08 15.50
C SER A 564 3.78 -4.96 16.61
N VAL A 565 3.25 -4.33 17.62
CA VAL A 565 2.58 -5.01 18.74
C VAL A 565 1.07 -4.78 18.72
N ALA A 566 0.48 -4.64 17.54
CA ALA A 566 -0.97 -4.49 17.37
C ALA A 566 -1.75 -5.59 18.12
N VAL A 567 -1.20 -6.80 18.17
CA VAL A 567 -1.75 -7.90 18.93
C VAL A 567 -1.93 -7.57 20.43
N ILE A 568 -1.02 -6.81 21.03
CA ILE A 568 -1.09 -6.45 22.47
C ILE A 568 -2.40 -5.71 22.79
N TRP A 569 -2.85 -4.85 21.88
CA TRP A 569 -4.01 -3.97 22.10
C TRP A 569 -5.28 -4.47 21.43
N SER A 570 -5.23 -5.59 20.69
CA SER A 570 -6.42 -6.18 20.05
C SER A 570 -7.43 -6.61 21.09
N ARG A 571 -8.68 -6.12 20.94
CA ARG A 571 -9.82 -6.45 21.82
C ARG A 571 -10.64 -7.64 21.34
N SER A 572 -10.29 -8.22 20.20
CA SER A 572 -11.08 -9.30 19.58
C SER A 572 -10.93 -10.64 20.30
N ASP A 573 -9.96 -10.78 21.20
CA ASP A 573 -9.71 -12.02 21.94
C ASP A 573 -9.60 -11.75 23.45
N PRO A 574 -10.68 -11.98 24.21
CA PRO A 574 -10.69 -11.77 25.66
C PRO A 574 -9.75 -12.71 26.45
N GLU A 575 -9.40 -13.88 25.90
CA GLU A 575 -8.46 -14.81 26.54
C GLU A 575 -7.04 -14.26 26.43
N TRP A 576 -6.69 -13.73 25.26
CA TRP A 576 -5.43 -13.05 25.04
C TRP A 576 -5.23 -11.87 25.99
N LEU A 577 -6.24 -11.02 26.18
CA LEU A 577 -6.17 -9.86 27.04
C LEU A 577 -5.80 -10.21 28.48
N LYS A 578 -6.18 -11.41 28.96
CA LYS A 578 -5.92 -11.91 30.31
C LYS A 578 -4.68 -12.81 30.40
N SER A 579 -4.02 -13.09 29.27
CA SER A 579 -2.92 -14.06 29.23
C SER A 579 -1.64 -13.54 29.90
N ALA A 580 -0.92 -14.44 30.53
CA ALA A 580 0.42 -14.16 31.07
C ALA A 580 1.42 -13.80 29.94
N ALA A 581 1.24 -14.41 28.76
CA ALA A 581 2.06 -14.15 27.58
C ALA A 581 1.96 -12.69 27.13
N ARG A 582 0.77 -12.10 27.11
CA ARG A 582 0.59 -10.66 26.81
C ARG A 582 1.32 -9.78 27.83
N LYS A 583 1.19 -10.10 29.11
CA LYS A 583 1.88 -9.35 30.18
C LYS A 583 3.39 -9.42 30.02
N SER A 584 3.92 -10.62 29.78
CA SER A 584 5.34 -10.84 29.52
C SER A 584 5.84 -10.06 28.31
N LEU A 585 5.05 -9.96 27.24
CA LEU A 585 5.40 -9.18 26.06
C LEU A 585 5.48 -7.68 26.37
N ILE A 586 4.52 -7.13 27.14
CA ILE A 586 4.53 -5.74 27.61
C ILE A 586 5.79 -5.45 28.45
N GLU A 587 6.18 -6.37 29.33
CA GLU A 587 7.38 -6.26 30.18
C GLU A 587 8.67 -6.35 29.34
N ARG A 588 8.74 -7.30 28.41
CA ARG A 588 9.88 -7.45 27.49
C ARG A 588 10.14 -6.19 26.68
N TRP A 589 9.09 -5.49 26.28
CA TRP A 589 9.18 -4.23 25.55
C TRP A 589 9.42 -3.02 26.48
N ARG A 590 9.70 -3.25 27.75
CA ARG A 590 10.04 -2.22 28.76
C ARG A 590 9.00 -1.09 28.86
N MET A 591 7.74 -1.35 28.44
CA MET A 591 6.67 -0.36 28.48
C MET A 591 6.36 0.13 29.90
N PRO A 592 6.31 -0.73 30.95
CA PRO A 592 6.02 -0.30 32.31
C PRO A 592 7.02 0.69 32.90
N ALA A 593 8.29 0.60 32.51
CA ALA A 593 9.32 1.54 32.93
C ALA A 593 9.04 2.95 32.37
N TYR A 594 8.69 3.02 31.09
CA TYR A 594 8.29 4.26 30.44
C TYR A 594 7.01 4.84 31.06
N TRP A 595 5.98 4.00 31.27
CA TRP A 595 4.71 4.44 31.86
C TRP A 595 4.84 5.01 33.26
N ARG A 596 5.74 4.45 34.09
CA ARG A 596 6.01 4.99 35.43
C ARG A 596 6.63 6.38 35.38
N ALA A 597 7.43 6.67 34.37
CA ALA A 597 8.05 7.97 34.19
C ALA A 597 7.14 9.00 33.53
N GLN A 598 6.27 8.58 32.60
CA GLN A 598 5.50 9.48 31.72
C GLN A 598 3.98 9.39 31.92
N GLY A 599 3.49 8.49 32.79
CA GLY A 599 2.07 8.19 33.01
C GLY A 599 1.64 6.92 32.27
N PHE A 600 0.67 6.21 32.84
CA PHE A 600 0.10 5.01 32.23
C PHE A 600 -0.88 5.38 31.11
N PRO A 601 -0.99 4.57 30.03
CA PRO A 601 -2.05 4.76 29.05
C PRO A 601 -3.41 4.46 29.69
N PRO A 602 -4.53 5.03 29.19
CA PRO A 602 -5.84 4.97 29.84
C PRO A 602 -6.34 3.56 30.18
N GLN A 603 -5.98 2.57 29.38
CA GLN A 603 -6.37 1.16 29.57
C GLN A 603 -5.47 0.39 30.54
N CYS A 604 -4.43 0.99 31.08
CA CYS A 604 -3.50 0.33 32.01
C CYS A 604 -3.40 1.09 33.33
N LYS A 605 -3.14 0.38 34.44
CA LYS A 605 -3.01 0.97 35.76
C LYS A 605 -1.83 0.35 36.51
N PRO A 606 -1.12 1.12 37.35
CA PRO A 606 -0.12 0.56 38.24
C PRO A 606 -0.79 -0.30 39.32
N LEU A 607 -0.17 -1.41 39.67
CA LEU A 607 -0.49 -2.23 40.83
C LEU A 607 0.72 -2.16 41.79
N GLY A 608 0.67 -1.26 42.76
CA GLY A 608 1.78 -0.97 43.63
C GLY A 608 3.00 -0.40 42.90
N ARG A 609 4.22 -0.68 43.46
CA ARG A 609 5.47 -0.10 42.90
C ARG A 609 6.06 -0.89 41.73
N ALA A 610 5.82 -2.18 41.66
CA ALA A 610 6.50 -3.07 40.72
C ALA A 610 5.60 -3.61 39.59
N ASP A 611 4.29 -3.72 39.81
CA ASP A 611 3.36 -4.40 38.91
C ASP A 611 2.38 -3.44 38.21
N PHE A 612 1.60 -3.96 37.27
CA PHE A 612 0.59 -3.24 36.50
C PHE A 612 -0.54 -4.18 36.04
N THR A 613 -1.65 -3.60 35.63
CA THR A 613 -2.73 -4.32 34.95
C THR A 613 -3.23 -3.51 33.76
N CYS A 614 -3.56 -4.24 32.68
CA CYS A 614 -4.19 -3.71 31.47
C CYS A 614 -5.38 -4.63 31.13
N PRO A 615 -6.57 -4.41 31.73
CA PRO A 615 -7.75 -5.25 31.55
C PRO A 615 -8.28 -5.28 30.11
#